data_089bb0ee1bda72c8f0b3a58cabb671ef
#
_entry.id   089bb0ee1bda72c8f0b3a58cabb671ef
#
_cell.length_a   1.000
_cell.length_b   1.000
_cell.length_c   1.000
_cell.angle_alpha   90.00
_cell.angle_beta   90.00
_cell.angle_gamma   90.00
#
_symmetry.space_group_name_H-M   'P 1'
#
loop_
_entity.id
_entity.type
_entity.pdbx_description
1 polymer ?
#
loop_
_entity_poly.entity_id
_entity_poly.type
_entity_poly.pdbx_seq_one_letter_code
_entity_poly.pdbx_strand_id
1 'polypeptide(L)'
;PGANFATISPYIAATLKASGVFMGCQYVENGEQKFSRYWPGGVSATDIKFFVITDPDQTYYIQASLSLSAGELAIVKNYNVTVSSTASSGNTRTGQSSYYLDGASGTEAAAAVRVIGKAQYPDEKDTDAFPIVEVWLNHHRDRFVTATASTA
;
A
#
# COMPACT_ATOMS: atom_id res chain seq x y z
N PRO A 1 -20.34 -24.11 12.32
CA PRO A 1 -19.22 -23.29 12.67
C PRO A 1 -18.79 -22.54 11.42
N GLY A 2 -19.19 -21.25 11.32
CA GLY A 2 -18.83 -20.40 10.19
C GLY A 2 -17.33 -20.14 10.22
N ALA A 3 -16.63 -20.48 9.15
CA ALA A 3 -15.25 -20.09 8.98
C ALA A 3 -15.19 -18.57 8.92
N ASN A 4 -14.52 -17.94 9.89
CA ASN A 4 -14.20 -16.52 9.83
C ASN A 4 -13.14 -16.32 8.73
N PHE A 5 -13.59 -15.99 7.54
CA PHE A 5 -12.69 -15.59 6.46
C PHE A 5 -12.18 -14.19 6.76
N ALA A 6 -10.87 -14.04 6.84
CA ALA A 6 -10.27 -12.71 6.90
C ALA A 6 -10.56 -11.98 5.59
N THR A 7 -11.15 -10.80 5.68
CA THR A 7 -11.38 -9.94 4.52
C THR A 7 -10.15 -9.09 4.29
N ILE A 8 -9.63 -9.07 3.07
CA ILE A 8 -8.60 -8.13 2.65
C ILE A 8 -9.29 -6.89 2.10
N SER A 9 -9.05 -5.75 2.73
CA SER A 9 -9.58 -4.45 2.33
C SER A 9 -8.43 -3.51 1.98
N PRO A 10 -8.59 -2.65 0.97
CA PRO A 10 -7.57 -1.65 0.66
C PRO A 10 -7.36 -0.69 1.83
N TYR A 11 -6.09 -0.36 2.11
CA TYR A 11 -5.72 0.66 3.09
C TYR A 11 -5.71 2.03 2.43
N ILE A 12 -6.75 2.81 2.63
CA ILE A 12 -6.94 4.13 2.00
C ILE A 12 -7.22 5.25 3.00
N ALA A 13 -7.40 4.95 4.28
CA ALA A 13 -7.76 5.95 5.27
C ALA A 13 -6.79 5.98 6.44
N ALA A 14 -6.43 7.18 6.88
CA ALA A 14 -5.55 7.42 8.02
C ALA A 14 -6.02 6.83 9.35
N THR A 15 -7.30 6.51 9.46
CA THR A 15 -7.91 5.90 10.65
C THR A 15 -7.79 4.37 10.70
N LEU A 16 -7.43 3.74 9.58
CA LEU A 16 -7.28 2.29 9.49
C LEU A 16 -5.85 1.87 9.81
N LYS A 17 -5.69 0.74 10.49
CA LYS A 17 -4.39 0.11 10.69
C LYS A 17 -4.11 -0.88 9.57
N ALA A 18 -3.00 -0.71 8.87
CA ALA A 18 -2.55 -1.67 7.88
C ALA A 18 -2.04 -2.94 8.58
N SER A 19 -2.41 -4.11 8.07
CA SER A 19 -1.83 -5.38 8.51
C SER A 19 -0.59 -5.77 7.69
N GLY A 20 -0.33 -5.07 6.59
CA GLY A 20 0.78 -5.33 5.69
C GLY A 20 0.43 -5.11 4.24
N VAL A 21 1.32 -5.53 3.34
CA VAL A 21 1.15 -5.42 1.89
C VAL A 21 0.86 -6.79 1.27
N PHE A 22 -0.21 -6.85 0.48
CA PHE A 22 -0.62 -8.05 -0.24
C PHE A 22 0.36 -8.37 -1.38
N MET A 23 0.85 -9.62 -1.42
CA MET A 23 1.83 -10.10 -2.40
C MET A 23 1.23 -11.06 -3.42
N GLY A 24 0.05 -11.56 -3.16
CA GLY A 24 -0.60 -12.52 -4.04
C GLY A 24 -1.49 -13.50 -3.29
N CYS A 25 -2.09 -14.39 -4.03
CA CYS A 25 -2.98 -15.42 -3.50
C CYS A 25 -2.81 -16.75 -4.20
N GLN A 26 -3.18 -17.80 -3.49
CA GLN A 26 -3.35 -19.15 -3.98
C GLN A 26 -4.81 -19.54 -3.77
N TYR A 27 -5.42 -20.19 -4.71
CA TYR A 27 -6.80 -20.69 -4.62
C TYR A 27 -7.02 -21.88 -5.53
N VAL A 28 -8.10 -22.63 -5.29
CA VAL A 28 -8.52 -23.72 -6.17
C VAL A 28 -9.76 -23.30 -6.93
N GLU A 29 -9.72 -23.39 -8.24
CA GLU A 29 -10.84 -23.13 -9.15
C GLU A 29 -11.01 -24.31 -10.12
N ASN A 30 -12.22 -24.86 -10.20
CA ASN A 30 -12.54 -26.05 -11.02
C ASN A 30 -11.65 -27.27 -10.72
N GLY A 31 -11.22 -27.43 -9.45
CA GLY A 31 -10.32 -28.53 -9.04
C GLY A 31 -8.84 -28.29 -9.34
N GLU A 32 -8.49 -27.18 -9.96
CA GLU A 32 -7.11 -26.81 -10.25
C GLU A 32 -6.57 -25.75 -9.28
N GLN A 33 -5.35 -25.94 -8.80
CA GLN A 33 -4.65 -24.98 -7.97
C GLN A 33 -4.08 -23.84 -8.83
N LYS A 34 -4.42 -22.61 -8.48
CA LYS A 34 -3.98 -21.41 -9.16
C LYS A 34 -3.26 -20.46 -8.22
N PHE A 35 -2.30 -19.70 -8.79
CA PHE A 35 -1.58 -18.63 -8.12
C PHE A 35 -1.80 -17.33 -8.89
N SER A 36 -2.04 -16.25 -8.18
CA SER A 36 -2.21 -14.94 -8.78
C SER A 36 -1.55 -13.84 -7.93
N ARG A 37 -1.00 -12.84 -8.58
CA ARG A 37 -0.48 -11.62 -7.93
C ARG A 37 -1.58 -10.66 -7.51
N TYR A 38 -2.80 -10.88 -7.95
CA TYR A 38 -3.99 -10.11 -7.61
C TYR A 38 -5.15 -11.05 -7.35
N TRP A 39 -6.18 -10.59 -6.69
CA TRP A 39 -7.43 -11.35 -6.54
C TRP A 39 -8.30 -11.16 -7.78
N PRO A 40 -8.57 -12.21 -8.56
CA PRO A 40 -9.30 -12.06 -9.83
C PRO A 40 -10.80 -11.95 -9.66
N GLY A 41 -11.38 -11.48 -8.67
CA GLY A 41 -12.80 -11.30 -8.42
C GLY A 41 -13.78 -12.09 -9.31
N GLY A 42 -14.93 -12.45 -8.80
CA GLY A 42 -15.94 -13.17 -9.58
C GLY A 42 -15.64 -14.64 -9.90
N VAL A 43 -14.57 -15.21 -9.34
CA VAL A 43 -14.23 -16.63 -9.48
C VAL A 43 -14.89 -17.47 -8.39
N SER A 44 -15.30 -18.68 -8.74
CA SER A 44 -15.78 -19.67 -7.75
C SER A 44 -14.57 -20.42 -7.18
N ALA A 45 -13.92 -19.81 -6.19
CA ALA A 45 -12.69 -20.31 -5.62
C ALA A 45 -12.90 -21.00 -4.27
N THR A 46 -12.14 -22.06 -4.02
CA THR A 46 -12.02 -22.73 -2.73
C THR A 46 -10.57 -22.71 -2.25
N ASP A 47 -10.31 -23.07 -1.00
CA ASP A 47 -8.97 -23.11 -0.38
C ASP A 47 -8.13 -21.86 -0.63
N ILE A 48 -8.75 -20.69 -0.42
CA ILE A 48 -8.14 -19.39 -0.68
C ILE A 48 -7.12 -19.09 0.40
N LYS A 49 -5.88 -18.80 -0.01
CA LYS A 49 -4.80 -18.32 0.84
C LYS A 49 -4.24 -17.01 0.30
N PHE A 50 -4.10 -16.03 1.17
CA PHE A 50 -3.48 -14.74 0.83
C PHE A 50 -2.09 -14.64 1.44
N PHE A 51 -1.14 -14.15 0.66
CA PHE A 51 0.23 -13.88 1.11
C PHE A 51 0.37 -12.38 1.38
N VAL A 52 0.75 -12.05 2.61
CA VAL A 52 0.86 -10.65 3.06
C VAL A 52 2.21 -10.48 3.76
N ILE A 53 2.95 -9.45 3.41
CA ILE A 53 4.12 -9.03 4.18
C ILE A 53 3.63 -8.24 5.39
N THR A 54 3.87 -8.77 6.59
CA THR A 54 3.36 -8.22 7.85
C THR A 54 4.45 -7.58 8.72
N ASP A 55 5.67 -7.47 8.23
CA ASP A 55 6.75 -6.82 8.95
C ASP A 55 6.49 -5.31 9.06
N PRO A 56 6.37 -4.74 10.27
CA PRO A 56 6.11 -3.32 10.47
C PRO A 56 7.26 -2.42 10.03
N ASP A 57 8.48 -2.94 9.95
CA ASP A 57 9.69 -2.18 9.59
C ASP A 57 10.05 -2.33 8.11
N GLN A 58 9.27 -3.09 7.36
CA GLN A 58 9.45 -3.24 5.92
C GLN A 58 9.18 -1.93 5.20
N THR A 59 10.07 -1.57 4.28
CA THR A 59 9.91 -0.45 3.37
C THR A 59 9.32 -0.91 2.03
N TYR A 60 8.62 -0.01 1.34
CA TYR A 60 7.96 -0.29 0.08
C TYR A 60 8.22 0.82 -0.93
N TYR A 61 8.20 0.48 -2.19
CA TYR A 61 8.24 1.46 -3.28
C TYR A 61 6.83 1.77 -3.76
N ILE A 62 6.53 3.06 -3.92
CA ILE A 62 5.26 3.56 -4.43
C ILE A 62 5.49 4.74 -5.36
N GLN A 63 4.72 4.83 -6.44
CA GLN A 63 4.74 6.00 -7.31
C GLN A 63 4.06 7.18 -6.62
N ALA A 64 4.64 8.36 -6.73
CA ALA A 64 4.07 9.60 -6.21
C ALA A 64 3.47 10.46 -7.33
N SER A 65 2.56 11.35 -6.97
CA SER A 65 1.91 12.28 -7.91
C SER A 65 2.60 13.63 -8.04
N LEU A 66 3.65 13.89 -7.27
CA LEU A 66 4.40 15.15 -7.29
C LEU A 66 5.90 14.90 -7.31
N SER A 67 6.61 15.82 -7.92
CA SER A 67 8.07 15.82 -8.07
C SER A 67 8.80 16.07 -6.74
N LEU A 68 9.98 15.47 -6.59
CA LEU A 68 10.87 15.70 -5.43
C LEU A 68 11.62 17.03 -5.54
N SER A 69 11.92 17.50 -6.77
CA SER A 69 12.78 18.68 -7.01
C SER A 69 12.13 20.01 -6.69
N ALA A 70 10.82 20.11 -6.80
CA ALA A 70 10.10 21.36 -6.58
C ALA A 70 9.78 21.61 -5.11
N GLY A 71 10.26 20.76 -4.19
CA GLY A 71 9.86 20.83 -2.78
C GLY A 71 8.40 20.44 -2.54
N GLU A 72 7.73 19.95 -3.57
CA GLU A 72 6.34 19.51 -3.52
C GLU A 72 6.20 18.24 -2.71
N LEU A 73 7.10 17.28 -2.95
CA LEU A 73 7.21 16.07 -2.16
C LEU A 73 8.44 16.12 -1.27
N ALA A 74 8.27 16.06 0.03
CA ALA A 74 9.39 16.12 0.97
C ALA A 74 9.65 14.75 1.62
N ILE A 75 10.95 14.41 1.73
CA ILE A 75 11.42 13.28 2.51
C ILE A 75 11.11 13.53 4.00
N VAL A 76 10.79 12.47 4.74
CA VAL A 76 10.45 12.50 6.18
C VAL A 76 9.06 13.07 6.48
N LYS A 77 8.28 13.45 5.46
CA LYS A 77 6.87 13.82 5.63
C LYS A 77 5.93 12.63 5.41
N ASN A 78 4.73 12.78 5.94
CA ASN A 78 3.67 11.80 5.82
C ASN A 78 2.69 12.18 4.71
N TYR A 79 2.18 11.17 3.99
CA TYR A 79 1.28 11.35 2.86
C TYR A 79 0.19 10.27 2.86
N ASN A 80 -0.95 10.59 2.27
CA ASN A 80 -2.01 9.61 2.04
C ASN A 80 -1.73 8.82 0.75
N VAL A 81 -2.29 7.62 0.72
CA VAL A 81 -2.33 6.78 -0.48
C VAL A 81 -3.71 6.91 -1.07
N THR A 82 -3.79 7.13 -2.37
CA THR A 82 -5.05 7.27 -3.10
C THR A 82 -5.07 6.36 -4.32
N VAL A 83 -6.22 6.21 -4.94
CA VAL A 83 -6.40 5.41 -6.16
C VAL A 83 -6.65 6.33 -7.35
N SER A 84 -6.07 6.00 -8.49
CA SER A 84 -6.35 6.71 -9.73
C SER A 84 -7.83 6.59 -10.11
N SER A 85 -8.50 7.71 -10.33
CA SER A 85 -9.90 7.75 -10.77
C SER A 85 -10.10 7.15 -12.17
N THR A 86 -9.04 7.16 -12.98
CA THR A 86 -9.06 6.64 -14.36
C THR A 86 -8.63 5.18 -14.48
N ALA A 87 -7.96 4.64 -13.47
CA ALA A 87 -7.40 3.28 -13.48
C ALA A 87 -7.66 2.57 -12.15
N SER A 88 -8.89 2.61 -11.66
CA SER A 88 -9.27 2.07 -10.33
C SER A 88 -8.99 0.57 -10.15
N SER A 89 -8.88 -0.18 -11.24
CA SER A 89 -8.67 -1.64 -11.21
C SER A 89 -7.21 -2.07 -11.21
N GLY A 90 -6.25 -1.14 -11.38
CA GLY A 90 -4.85 -1.50 -11.56
C GLY A 90 -4.60 -2.28 -12.86
N ASN A 91 -3.46 -2.93 -12.94
CA ASN A 91 -3.08 -3.76 -14.09
C ASN A 91 -3.11 -5.25 -13.71
N THR A 92 -4.16 -5.94 -14.14
CA THR A 92 -4.36 -7.38 -13.84
C THR A 92 -3.34 -8.30 -14.51
N ARG A 93 -2.70 -7.84 -15.59
CA ARG A 93 -1.66 -8.62 -16.29
C ARG A 93 -0.36 -8.67 -15.49
N THR A 94 0.01 -7.54 -14.87
CA THR A 94 1.26 -7.41 -14.09
C THR A 94 1.03 -7.58 -12.60
N GLY A 95 -0.21 -7.49 -12.12
CA GLY A 95 -0.55 -7.42 -10.71
C GLY A 95 -0.25 -6.06 -10.07
N GLN A 96 0.05 -5.04 -10.89
CA GLN A 96 0.39 -3.72 -10.40
C GLN A 96 -0.86 -2.97 -9.95
N SER A 97 -0.80 -2.41 -8.74
CA SER A 97 -1.87 -1.61 -8.16
C SER A 97 -2.01 -0.25 -8.86
N SER A 98 -3.22 0.30 -8.87
CA SER A 98 -3.50 1.68 -9.28
C SER A 98 -3.35 2.69 -8.13
N TYR A 99 -2.96 2.23 -6.96
CA TYR A 99 -2.71 3.11 -5.82
C TYR A 99 -1.40 3.86 -6.00
N TYR A 100 -1.41 5.14 -5.66
CA TYR A 100 -0.24 6.00 -5.67
C TYR A 100 -0.23 6.92 -4.43
N LEU A 101 0.91 7.49 -4.13
CA LEU A 101 1.08 8.46 -3.07
C LEU A 101 0.55 9.81 -3.52
N ASP A 102 -0.41 10.36 -2.78
CA ASP A 102 -0.95 11.70 -3.04
C ASP A 102 -0.02 12.76 -2.45
N GLY A 103 0.81 13.34 -3.30
CA GLY A 103 1.77 14.38 -2.91
C GLY A 103 1.11 15.66 -2.39
N ALA A 104 -0.13 15.96 -2.81
CA ALA A 104 -0.87 17.12 -2.32
C ALA A 104 -1.37 16.96 -0.89
N SER A 105 -1.45 15.73 -0.38
CA SER A 105 -1.89 15.43 0.99
C SER A 105 -0.80 15.56 2.06
N GLY A 106 0.38 16.09 1.68
CA GLY A 106 1.53 16.17 2.58
C GLY A 106 1.30 17.01 3.82
N THR A 107 1.62 16.42 4.99
CA THR A 107 1.77 17.01 6.34
C THR A 107 0.89 16.41 7.44
N GLU A 108 -0.08 15.59 7.11
CA GLU A 108 -0.97 15.02 8.11
C GLU A 108 -0.22 14.04 9.04
N ALA A 109 -0.26 14.31 10.34
CA ALA A 109 0.32 13.40 11.35
C ALA A 109 -0.30 11.99 11.28
N ALA A 110 -1.53 11.91 10.79
CA ALA A 110 -2.30 10.68 10.66
C ALA A 110 -2.27 10.07 9.23
N ALA A 111 -1.39 10.55 8.33
CA ALA A 111 -1.34 10.04 6.97
C ALA A 111 -0.82 8.59 6.89
N ALA A 112 -1.23 7.89 5.86
CA ALA A 112 -1.06 6.45 5.71
C ALA A 112 0.40 5.99 5.69
N VAL A 113 1.27 6.75 5.01
CA VAL A 113 2.67 6.39 4.78
C VAL A 113 3.60 7.56 5.05
N ARG A 114 4.86 7.25 5.36
CA ARG A 114 5.95 8.22 5.49
C ARG A 114 6.96 8.00 4.38
N VAL A 115 7.31 9.05 3.66
CA VAL A 115 8.41 9.02 2.68
C VAL A 115 9.74 9.04 3.44
N ILE A 116 10.57 8.06 3.18
CA ILE A 116 11.90 7.93 3.80
C ILE A 116 13.05 8.13 2.82
N GLY A 117 12.77 7.99 1.53
CA GLY A 117 13.78 8.15 0.50
C GLY A 117 13.19 8.10 -0.90
N LYS A 118 14.07 8.21 -1.86
CA LYS A 118 13.81 8.01 -3.28
C LYS A 118 14.22 6.59 -3.67
N ALA A 119 13.50 5.99 -4.60
CA ALA A 119 13.90 4.71 -5.17
C ALA A 119 15.24 4.85 -5.91
N GLN A 120 16.13 3.87 -5.71
CA GLN A 120 17.48 3.86 -6.30
C GLN A 120 17.47 3.23 -7.69
N TYR A 121 16.63 3.74 -8.60
CA TYR A 121 16.63 3.31 -9.99
C TYR A 121 17.50 4.24 -10.85
N PRO A 122 18.29 3.70 -11.82
CA PRO A 122 19.21 4.52 -12.63
C PRO A 122 18.53 5.63 -13.44
N ASP A 123 17.29 5.41 -13.86
CA ASP A 123 16.53 6.35 -14.70
C ASP A 123 15.64 7.31 -13.89
N GLU A 124 15.59 7.17 -12.56
CA GLU A 124 14.74 7.99 -11.69
C GLU A 124 15.38 9.34 -11.40
N LYS A 125 14.72 10.42 -11.78
CA LYS A 125 15.17 11.81 -11.56
C LYS A 125 14.28 12.51 -10.55
N ASP A 126 14.86 13.45 -9.79
CA ASP A 126 14.12 14.27 -8.82
C ASP A 126 13.10 15.20 -9.51
N THR A 127 13.32 15.46 -10.81
CA THR A 127 12.44 16.29 -11.64
C THR A 127 11.28 15.52 -12.29
N ASP A 128 11.22 14.21 -12.12
CA ASP A 128 10.16 13.41 -12.70
C ASP A 128 8.82 13.78 -12.07
N ALA A 129 7.79 13.90 -12.91
CA ALA A 129 6.45 14.27 -12.46
C ALA A 129 5.79 13.18 -11.58
N PHE A 130 6.25 11.94 -11.75
CA PHE A 130 5.72 10.77 -11.04
C PHE A 130 6.84 9.90 -10.50
N PRO A 131 7.68 10.40 -9.56
CA PRO A 131 8.82 9.66 -9.04
C PRO A 131 8.38 8.44 -8.23
N ILE A 132 9.25 7.44 -8.19
CA ILE A 132 9.08 6.30 -7.29
C ILE A 132 9.82 6.62 -5.99
N VAL A 133 9.11 6.54 -4.88
CA VAL A 133 9.64 6.84 -3.56
C VAL A 133 9.58 5.62 -2.64
N GLU A 134 10.49 5.59 -1.70
CA GLU A 134 10.54 4.61 -0.62
C GLU A 134 9.74 5.11 0.56
N VAL A 135 8.84 4.26 1.08
CA VAL A 135 7.91 4.63 2.14
C VAL A 135 7.82 3.57 3.23
N TRP A 136 7.45 4.02 4.44
CA TRP A 136 6.97 3.19 5.54
C TRP A 136 5.46 3.30 5.69
N LEU A 137 4.84 2.23 6.18
CA LEU A 137 3.46 2.27 6.68
C LEU A 137 3.44 2.90 8.09
N ASN A 138 2.79 4.06 8.25
CA ASN A 138 2.72 4.75 9.54
C ASN A 138 1.84 4.02 10.57
N HIS A 139 0.70 3.51 10.12
CA HIS A 139 -0.30 2.88 10.99
C HIS A 139 -0.32 1.36 10.79
N HIS A 140 0.84 0.70 11.00
CA HIS A 140 0.90 -0.74 11.00
C HIS A 140 0.29 -1.32 12.28
N ARG A 141 -0.50 -2.39 12.17
CA ARG A 141 -1.21 -3.01 13.29
C ARG A 141 -0.25 -3.45 14.40
N ASP A 142 0.90 -3.98 14.02
CA ASP A 142 1.88 -4.56 14.94
C ASP A 142 2.97 -3.56 15.35
N ARG A 143 2.86 -2.29 14.94
CA ARG A 143 3.73 -1.21 15.42
C ARG A 143 3.16 -0.61 16.70
N PHE A 144 4.00 -0.45 17.73
CA PHE A 144 3.60 0.22 18.96
C PHE A 144 3.20 1.68 18.67
N VAL A 145 1.93 1.97 18.85
CA VAL A 145 1.48 3.35 18.94
C VAL A 145 1.79 3.79 20.35
N THR A 146 2.64 4.80 20.52
CA THR A 146 2.86 5.43 21.82
C THR A 146 1.50 5.83 22.38
N ALA A 147 1.13 5.28 23.54
CA ALA A 147 -0.11 5.63 24.21
C ALA A 147 -0.13 7.16 24.37
N THR A 148 -1.16 7.80 23.86
CA THR A 148 -1.43 9.20 24.18
C THR A 148 -1.51 9.29 25.67
N ALA A 149 -0.62 10.05 26.31
CA ALA A 149 -0.68 10.28 27.75
C ALA A 149 -2.09 10.78 28.06
N SER A 150 -2.85 10.01 28.84
CA SER A 150 -4.12 10.47 29.40
C SER A 150 -3.76 11.66 30.28
N THR A 151 -4.13 12.86 29.87
CA THR A 151 -4.15 14.01 30.77
C THR A 151 -5.22 13.73 31.81
N ALA A 152 -4.76 13.41 33.00
CA ALA A 152 -5.58 13.36 34.21
C ALA A 152 -6.04 14.78 34.57
#